data_dc62b6ddd533c12c0adcc1ccfc657816
#
_entry.id   dc62b6ddd533c12c0adcc1ccfc657816
#
_cell.length_a   1.000
_cell.length_b   1.000
_cell.length_c   1.000
_cell.angle_alpha   90.00
_cell.angle_beta   90.00
_cell.angle_gamma   90.00
#
_symmetry.space_group_name_H-M   'P 1'
#
loop_
_entity.id
_entity.type
_entity.pdbx_description
1 polymer ?
#
loop_
_entity_poly.entity_id
_entity_poly.type
_entity_poly.pdbx_seq_one_letter_code
_entity_poly.pdbx_strand_id
1 'polypeptide(L)'
;MKLPNQLGPIHFIGIGGIGMSGIAEVMHNLGYTVQGSDASDNANVRRLTEKGIRTFVGHRAENLADAALVVVSTAIRRDNPELVSARERRLPVVRRAEMLAELMRFKSCVAVAGTHGKTTTTSLVATLLDAGELDPTVINGGIINAYGTNARMGEGDWMVVEADESDGTFLKLPADIAIVTNIDPEHLDHFGSFDAIKDAFRAFIDNIPFYGFAVMCIDHPTVQDLVGRIEDRRIITYGENPQADVRLIDVDLKGGQSRFRVMIRDRRPGFRMEMEDLVLPMPGKHNALNATAALAVAHELGVSPDAIRKALANFGGVKRRFTRTGEWNGCQIFDDYGHHPVEIRAVLKAARASTDGRVVAVVQPHRYSRLASLFDDFCTCFNDADTVIVAPVYAAGEAPIEGIDRDALVAGLTSRGHRNAVALERTEDLAGIVAGLAGPGDYVVCLGAGNITQWAYALPGELASIGEKAA
;
A
#
# COMPACT_ATOMS: atom_id res chain seq x y z
N MET A 1 -8.12 4.53 27.95
CA MET A 1 -9.43 5.21 27.90
C MET A 1 -10.30 4.38 26.95
N LYS A 2 -11.52 4.00 27.29
CA LYS A 2 -12.40 3.26 26.39
C LYS A 2 -13.40 4.26 25.81
N LEU A 3 -13.79 4.12 24.54
CA LEU A 3 -14.99 4.78 24.03
C LEU A 3 -16.17 4.40 24.95
N PRO A 4 -17.14 5.28 25.18
CA PRO A 4 -18.26 4.96 26.06
C PRO A 4 -18.90 3.60 25.66
N ASN A 5 -18.98 2.67 26.59
CA ASN A 5 -19.58 1.33 26.34
C ASN A 5 -21.07 1.36 25.96
N GLN A 6 -21.70 2.54 25.94
CA GLN A 6 -23.12 2.78 25.60
C GLN A 6 -23.29 3.58 24.30
N LEU A 7 -22.29 3.60 23.43
CA LEU A 7 -22.53 4.04 22.06
C LEU A 7 -23.51 3.06 21.40
N GLY A 8 -24.62 3.59 20.88
CA GLY A 8 -25.50 2.83 20.01
C GLY A 8 -24.79 2.37 18.73
N PRO A 9 -25.52 1.78 17.77
CA PRO A 9 -24.92 1.24 16.55
C PRO A 9 -24.11 2.29 15.79
N ILE A 10 -22.91 1.90 15.34
CA ILE A 10 -22.01 2.70 14.53
C ILE A 10 -22.24 2.31 13.07
N HIS A 11 -22.64 3.27 12.24
CA HIS A 11 -22.91 3.03 10.82
C HIS A 11 -21.78 3.52 9.93
N PHE A 12 -21.20 2.63 9.12
CA PHE A 12 -20.12 2.91 8.18
C PHE A 12 -20.67 3.07 6.76
N ILE A 13 -20.54 4.27 6.16
CA ILE A 13 -20.89 4.52 4.75
C ILE A 13 -19.68 4.22 3.87
N GLY A 14 -19.78 3.22 2.98
CA GLY A 14 -18.68 2.67 2.21
C GLY A 14 -17.87 1.63 3.00
N ILE A 15 -18.56 0.77 3.78
CA ILE A 15 -17.95 -0.20 4.71
C ILE A 15 -17.04 -1.22 4.01
N GLY A 16 -17.30 -1.53 2.72
CA GLY A 16 -16.50 -2.45 1.92
C GLY A 16 -15.16 -1.87 1.43
N GLY A 17 -14.94 -0.57 1.59
CA GLY A 17 -13.64 0.04 1.30
C GLY A 17 -12.54 -0.54 2.19
N ILE A 18 -11.31 -0.71 1.62
CA ILE A 18 -10.22 -1.41 2.32
C ILE A 18 -9.92 -0.79 3.71
N GLY A 19 -9.76 0.52 3.81
CA GLY A 19 -9.50 1.19 5.09
C GLY A 19 -10.72 1.26 6.03
N MET A 20 -11.95 1.25 5.47
CA MET A 20 -13.19 1.26 6.26
C MET A 20 -13.47 -0.10 6.89
N SER A 21 -13.32 -1.17 6.11
CA SER A 21 -13.58 -2.54 6.56
C SER A 21 -12.68 -2.96 7.72
N GLY A 22 -11.42 -2.55 7.70
CA GLY A 22 -10.48 -2.82 8.79
C GLY A 22 -10.89 -2.16 10.11
N ILE A 23 -11.26 -0.88 10.06
CA ILE A 23 -11.73 -0.15 11.24
C ILE A 23 -13.04 -0.76 11.77
N ALA A 24 -14.00 -1.06 10.88
CA ALA A 24 -15.27 -1.66 11.24
C ALA A 24 -15.08 -3.02 11.93
N GLU A 25 -14.18 -3.86 11.43
CA GLU A 25 -13.84 -5.16 12.01
C GLU A 25 -13.22 -5.03 13.40
N VAL A 26 -12.24 -4.14 13.58
CA VAL A 26 -11.61 -3.89 14.89
C VAL A 26 -12.64 -3.37 15.89
N MET A 27 -13.50 -2.42 15.50
CA MET A 27 -14.58 -1.93 16.36
C MET A 27 -15.55 -3.04 16.78
N HIS A 28 -15.93 -3.90 15.85
CA HIS A 28 -16.80 -5.05 16.13
C HIS A 28 -16.13 -6.01 17.13
N ASN A 29 -14.87 -6.35 16.93
CA ASN A 29 -14.10 -7.23 17.83
C ASN A 29 -13.92 -6.62 19.23
N LEU A 30 -13.89 -5.29 19.34
CA LEU A 30 -13.89 -4.58 20.63
C LEU A 30 -15.28 -4.58 21.33
N GLY A 31 -16.31 -5.19 20.70
CA GLY A 31 -17.63 -5.34 21.27
C GLY A 31 -18.61 -4.20 20.95
N TYR A 32 -18.26 -3.29 20.03
CA TYR A 32 -19.21 -2.26 19.55
C TYR A 32 -20.19 -2.86 18.55
N THR A 33 -21.44 -2.38 18.57
CA THR A 33 -22.42 -2.72 17.53
C THR A 33 -22.08 -1.95 16.26
N VAL A 34 -21.66 -2.68 15.23
CA VAL A 34 -21.25 -2.11 13.93
C VAL A 34 -22.21 -2.54 12.84
N GLN A 35 -22.57 -1.60 11.98
CA GLN A 35 -23.31 -1.85 10.74
C GLN A 35 -22.77 -0.95 9.63
N GLY A 36 -23.13 -1.19 8.38
CA GLY A 36 -22.74 -0.26 7.32
C GLY A 36 -23.24 -0.63 5.94
N SER A 37 -23.08 0.28 5.00
CA SER A 37 -23.49 0.14 3.61
C SER A 37 -22.31 0.25 2.65
N ASP A 38 -22.45 -0.35 1.48
CA ASP A 38 -21.52 -0.15 0.34
C ASP A 38 -22.31 -0.12 -0.97
N ALA A 39 -21.75 0.53 -1.98
CA ALA A 39 -22.37 0.59 -3.31
C ALA A 39 -22.46 -0.78 -3.98
N SER A 40 -21.56 -1.71 -3.63
CA SER A 40 -21.44 -3.03 -4.24
C SER A 40 -21.23 -4.15 -3.21
N ASP A 41 -21.67 -5.38 -3.57
CA ASP A 41 -21.36 -6.60 -2.81
C ASP A 41 -19.95 -7.07 -3.14
N ASN A 42 -18.96 -6.47 -2.50
CA ASN A 42 -17.56 -6.84 -2.68
C ASN A 42 -17.06 -7.84 -1.62
N ALA A 43 -15.85 -8.35 -1.78
CA ALA A 43 -15.26 -9.35 -0.90
C ALA A 43 -15.17 -8.90 0.58
N ASN A 44 -14.92 -7.61 0.84
CA ASN A 44 -14.89 -7.08 2.20
C ASN A 44 -16.27 -7.04 2.84
N VAL A 45 -17.31 -6.66 2.08
CA VAL A 45 -18.70 -6.66 2.56
C VAL A 45 -19.11 -8.08 2.97
N ARG A 46 -18.84 -9.09 2.12
CA ARG A 46 -19.14 -10.50 2.41
C ARG A 46 -18.42 -10.97 3.66
N ARG A 47 -17.13 -10.72 3.77
CA ARG A 47 -16.31 -11.07 4.94
C ARG A 47 -16.85 -10.45 6.24
N LEU A 48 -17.24 -9.18 6.21
CA LEU A 48 -17.81 -8.52 7.37
C LEU A 48 -19.18 -9.11 7.75
N THR A 49 -19.99 -9.48 6.76
CA THR A 49 -21.28 -10.16 6.98
C THR A 49 -21.07 -11.53 7.64
N GLU A 50 -20.12 -12.32 7.16
CA GLU A 50 -19.75 -13.62 7.76
C GLU A 50 -19.28 -13.49 9.21
N LYS A 51 -18.69 -12.35 9.59
CA LYS A 51 -18.31 -12.03 10.97
C LYS A 51 -19.47 -11.52 11.84
N GLY A 52 -20.67 -11.42 11.30
CA GLY A 52 -21.86 -10.97 12.03
C GLY A 52 -22.11 -9.47 12.02
N ILE A 53 -21.37 -8.68 11.24
CA ILE A 53 -21.63 -7.25 11.03
C ILE A 53 -22.79 -7.12 10.05
N ARG A 54 -23.79 -6.32 10.40
CA ARG A 54 -24.94 -6.05 9.54
C ARG A 54 -24.54 -5.14 8.38
N THR A 55 -24.59 -5.65 7.15
CA THR A 55 -24.23 -4.90 5.95
C THR A 55 -25.41 -4.70 5.00
N PHE A 56 -25.36 -3.60 4.23
CA PHE A 56 -26.36 -3.26 3.23
C PHE A 56 -25.69 -2.99 1.89
N VAL A 57 -26.26 -3.48 0.80
CA VAL A 57 -25.83 -3.16 -0.56
C VAL A 57 -26.71 -2.03 -1.10
N GLY A 58 -26.07 -0.96 -1.57
CA GLY A 58 -26.73 0.29 -1.96
C GLY A 58 -26.91 1.26 -0.79
N HIS A 59 -26.83 2.54 -1.09
CA HIS A 59 -26.95 3.62 -0.11
C HIS A 59 -28.41 4.11 -0.04
N ARG A 60 -29.03 3.98 1.13
CA ARG A 60 -30.43 4.42 1.38
C ARG A 60 -30.54 5.00 2.79
N ALA A 61 -31.33 6.06 2.96
CA ALA A 61 -31.54 6.71 4.27
C ALA A 61 -32.00 5.73 5.37
N GLU A 62 -32.79 4.71 5.00
CA GLU A 62 -33.31 3.69 5.89
C GLU A 62 -32.23 2.78 6.48
N ASN A 63 -31.07 2.65 5.83
CA ASN A 63 -29.96 1.84 6.33
C ASN A 63 -29.39 2.38 7.65
N LEU A 64 -29.56 3.68 7.95
CA LEU A 64 -29.15 4.27 9.22
C LEU A 64 -29.91 3.69 10.42
N ALA A 65 -31.17 3.26 10.21
CA ALA A 65 -31.99 2.69 11.27
C ALA A 65 -31.86 3.43 12.62
N ASP A 66 -31.32 2.77 13.63
CA ASP A 66 -31.03 3.25 14.98
C ASP A 66 -29.59 3.71 15.20
N ALA A 67 -28.84 3.96 14.14
CA ALA A 67 -27.46 4.41 14.22
C ALA A 67 -27.32 5.62 15.13
N ALA A 68 -26.36 5.56 16.05
CA ALA A 68 -26.02 6.63 16.97
C ALA A 68 -24.94 7.56 16.43
N LEU A 69 -24.10 7.06 15.52
CA LEU A 69 -23.08 7.85 14.82
C LEU A 69 -22.80 7.25 13.45
N VAL A 70 -22.26 8.06 12.54
CA VAL A 70 -21.92 7.68 11.18
C VAL A 70 -20.42 7.89 10.94
N VAL A 71 -19.76 6.87 10.40
CA VAL A 71 -18.38 6.96 9.90
C VAL A 71 -18.40 7.04 8.40
N VAL A 72 -17.71 8.02 7.81
CA VAL A 72 -17.72 8.27 6.38
C VAL A 72 -16.31 8.34 5.80
N SER A 73 -16.12 7.74 4.62
CA SER A 73 -14.90 7.85 3.84
C SER A 73 -14.91 9.11 2.97
N THR A 74 -13.74 9.63 2.59
CA THR A 74 -13.59 10.78 1.67
C THR A 74 -14.12 10.49 0.26
N ALA A 75 -14.22 9.21 -0.13
CA ALA A 75 -14.79 8.80 -1.41
C ALA A 75 -16.32 8.98 -1.48
N ILE A 76 -17.00 9.18 -0.35
CA ILE A 76 -18.46 9.33 -0.30
C ILE A 76 -18.84 10.78 -0.65
N ARG A 77 -19.69 10.90 -1.66
CA ARG A 77 -20.16 12.21 -2.14
C ARG A 77 -21.07 12.88 -1.11
N ARG A 78 -21.07 14.22 -1.10
CA ARG A 78 -21.85 15.02 -0.13
C ARG A 78 -23.38 14.84 -0.28
N ASP A 79 -23.84 14.41 -1.46
CA ASP A 79 -25.23 14.12 -1.81
C ASP A 79 -25.65 12.67 -1.53
N ASN A 80 -24.80 11.85 -0.91
CA ASN A 80 -25.14 10.49 -0.50
C ASN A 80 -26.37 10.48 0.44
N PRO A 81 -27.44 9.68 0.17
CA PRO A 81 -28.69 9.74 0.92
C PRO A 81 -28.55 9.41 2.41
N GLU A 82 -27.63 8.53 2.79
CA GLU A 82 -27.36 8.22 4.20
C GLU A 82 -26.66 9.39 4.88
N LEU A 83 -25.69 10.02 4.22
CA LEU A 83 -24.99 11.18 4.77
C LEU A 83 -25.91 12.40 4.92
N VAL A 84 -26.82 12.62 3.96
CA VAL A 84 -27.85 13.68 4.04
C VAL A 84 -28.78 13.40 5.23
N SER A 85 -29.35 12.19 5.32
CA SER A 85 -30.23 11.78 6.42
C SER A 85 -29.56 11.85 7.79
N ALA A 86 -28.27 11.46 7.90
CA ALA A 86 -27.52 11.58 9.13
C ALA A 86 -27.42 13.03 9.62
N ARG A 87 -27.18 13.97 8.71
CA ARG A 87 -27.12 15.42 9.02
C ARG A 87 -28.48 15.98 9.43
N GLU A 88 -29.57 15.61 8.73
CA GLU A 88 -30.93 16.00 9.07
C GLU A 88 -31.32 15.50 10.46
N ARG A 89 -30.94 14.27 10.80
CA ARG A 89 -31.14 13.66 12.12
C ARG A 89 -30.16 14.18 13.19
N ARG A 90 -29.20 15.05 12.82
CA ARG A 90 -28.13 15.57 13.68
C ARG A 90 -27.30 14.48 14.34
N LEU A 91 -27.08 13.36 13.64
CA LEU A 91 -26.17 12.32 14.09
C LEU A 91 -24.71 12.85 13.98
N PRO A 92 -23.84 12.52 14.91
CA PRO A 92 -22.41 12.74 14.72
C PRO A 92 -21.93 12.07 13.44
N VAL A 93 -21.21 12.81 12.60
CA VAL A 93 -20.56 12.30 11.39
C VAL A 93 -19.07 12.43 11.56
N VAL A 94 -18.38 11.29 11.60
CA VAL A 94 -16.95 11.16 11.88
C VAL A 94 -16.25 10.69 10.60
N ARG A 95 -15.13 11.24 10.28
CA ARG A 95 -14.32 10.77 9.15
C ARG A 95 -13.57 9.49 9.52
N ARG A 96 -13.27 8.66 8.51
CA ARG A 96 -12.50 7.41 8.66
C ARG A 96 -11.24 7.59 9.53
N ALA A 97 -10.42 8.60 9.24
CA ALA A 97 -9.18 8.84 9.98
C ALA A 97 -9.41 9.32 11.43
N GLU A 98 -10.52 10.02 11.70
CA GLU A 98 -10.88 10.41 13.07
C GLU A 98 -11.28 9.17 13.89
N MET A 99 -12.04 8.25 13.30
CA MET A 99 -12.36 6.98 13.95
C MET A 99 -11.10 6.12 14.18
N LEU A 100 -10.19 6.08 13.20
CA LEU A 100 -8.89 5.41 13.37
C LEU A 100 -8.08 6.03 14.49
N ALA A 101 -8.02 7.36 14.57
CA ALA A 101 -7.31 8.07 15.65
C ALA A 101 -7.88 7.73 17.03
N GLU A 102 -9.21 7.58 17.15
CA GLU A 102 -9.81 7.15 18.42
C GLU A 102 -9.44 5.71 18.79
N LEU A 103 -9.36 4.79 17.81
CA LEU A 103 -8.86 3.44 18.04
C LEU A 103 -7.39 3.42 18.48
N MET A 104 -6.56 4.26 17.86
CA MET A 104 -5.12 4.36 18.20
C MET A 104 -4.88 4.81 19.63
N ARG A 105 -5.80 5.58 20.25
CA ARG A 105 -5.68 6.02 21.64
C ARG A 105 -5.74 4.88 22.68
N PHE A 106 -6.10 3.68 22.26
CA PHE A 106 -6.18 2.53 23.18
C PHE A 106 -4.89 1.75 23.31
N LYS A 107 -3.92 1.96 22.40
CA LYS A 107 -2.68 1.22 22.31
C LYS A 107 -1.52 2.16 21.97
N SER A 108 -0.30 1.74 22.22
CA SER A 108 0.88 2.38 21.65
C SER A 108 0.93 2.14 20.14
N CYS A 109 1.21 3.16 19.34
CA CYS A 109 0.99 3.10 17.91
C CYS A 109 2.23 3.35 17.08
N VAL A 110 2.45 2.44 16.11
CA VAL A 110 3.37 2.66 14.99
C VAL A 110 2.56 3.10 13.78
N ALA A 111 2.78 4.31 13.27
CA ALA A 111 2.13 4.82 12.07
C ALA A 111 3.12 4.89 10.90
N VAL A 112 2.78 4.25 9.80
CA VAL A 112 3.63 4.18 8.59
C VAL A 112 3.10 5.14 7.54
N ALA A 113 3.84 6.21 7.30
CA ALA A 113 3.55 7.25 6.32
C ALA A 113 4.60 7.26 5.18
N GLY A 114 4.32 8.06 4.16
CA GLY A 114 5.15 8.24 2.98
C GLY A 114 4.34 8.04 1.70
N THR A 115 4.81 8.56 0.59
CA THR A 115 4.08 8.47 -0.67
C THR A 115 3.99 7.02 -1.15
N HIS A 116 5.09 6.27 -1.11
CA HIS A 116 5.18 4.88 -1.57
C HIS A 116 5.66 3.92 -0.49
N GLY A 117 5.29 2.65 -0.59
CA GLY A 117 5.80 1.58 0.29
C GLY A 117 5.06 1.43 1.62
N LYS A 118 4.08 2.27 1.95
CA LYS A 118 3.31 2.23 3.21
C LYS A 118 2.78 0.85 3.56
N THR A 119 1.98 0.28 2.67
CA THR A 119 1.29 -1.02 2.87
C THR A 119 2.28 -2.16 3.15
N THR A 120 3.36 -2.23 2.38
CA THR A 120 4.40 -3.26 2.55
C THR A 120 5.14 -3.06 3.87
N THR A 121 5.52 -1.82 4.19
CA THR A 121 6.22 -1.50 5.45
C THR A 121 5.35 -1.78 6.66
N THR A 122 4.06 -1.40 6.63
CA THR A 122 3.08 -1.72 7.68
C THR A 122 2.98 -3.22 7.92
N SER A 123 2.90 -4.01 6.83
CA SER A 123 2.86 -5.47 6.91
C SER A 123 4.14 -6.07 7.50
N LEU A 124 5.30 -5.55 7.11
CA LEU A 124 6.60 -5.98 7.64
C LEU A 124 6.74 -5.64 9.12
N VAL A 125 6.39 -4.41 9.54
CA VAL A 125 6.38 -4.03 10.97
C VAL A 125 5.50 -4.99 11.76
N ALA A 126 4.24 -5.21 11.31
CA ALA A 126 3.31 -6.11 11.96
C ALA A 126 3.88 -7.53 12.12
N THR A 127 4.50 -8.06 11.05
CA THR A 127 5.11 -9.39 11.05
C THR A 127 6.30 -9.49 12.03
N LEU A 128 7.14 -8.47 12.08
CA LEU A 128 8.29 -8.45 12.98
C LEU A 128 7.88 -8.30 14.45
N LEU A 129 6.86 -7.49 14.74
CA LEU A 129 6.34 -7.35 16.10
C LEU A 129 5.63 -8.62 16.57
N ASP A 130 4.91 -9.30 15.68
CA ASP A 130 4.29 -10.60 15.95
C ASP A 130 5.37 -11.67 16.28
N ALA A 131 6.46 -11.70 15.52
CA ALA A 131 7.59 -12.58 15.79
C ALA A 131 8.33 -12.24 17.11
N GLY A 132 8.21 -11.02 17.58
CA GLY A 132 8.68 -10.58 18.91
C GLY A 132 7.67 -10.81 20.04
N GLU A 133 6.61 -11.59 19.79
CA GLU A 133 5.53 -11.89 20.76
C GLU A 133 4.77 -10.65 21.27
N LEU A 134 4.79 -9.56 20.49
CA LEU A 134 4.10 -8.32 20.83
C LEU A 134 2.62 -8.29 20.35
N ASP A 135 2.18 -9.30 19.61
CA ASP A 135 0.81 -9.52 19.11
C ASP A 135 0.05 -8.23 18.77
N PRO A 136 0.49 -7.45 17.76
CA PRO A 136 -0.06 -6.14 17.49
C PRO A 136 -1.46 -6.20 16.87
N THR A 137 -2.29 -5.20 17.18
CA THR A 137 -3.45 -4.87 16.34
C THR A 137 -2.97 -4.20 15.06
N VAL A 138 -3.48 -4.59 13.91
CA VAL A 138 -3.03 -4.10 12.60
C VAL A 138 -4.19 -3.54 11.79
N ILE A 139 -4.00 -2.35 11.21
CA ILE A 139 -4.90 -1.78 10.19
C ILE A 139 -4.06 -1.31 9.01
N ASN A 140 -4.22 -1.98 7.86
CA ASN A 140 -3.39 -1.81 6.67
C ASN A 140 -4.23 -1.37 5.47
N GLY A 141 -3.61 -0.74 4.49
CA GLY A 141 -4.22 -0.36 3.21
C GLY A 141 -4.30 -1.49 2.18
N GLY A 142 -3.74 -2.66 2.48
CA GLY A 142 -3.78 -3.85 1.63
C GLY A 142 -3.97 -5.14 2.44
N ILE A 143 -4.31 -6.22 1.75
CA ILE A 143 -4.47 -7.53 2.38
C ILE A 143 -3.09 -8.13 2.65
N ILE A 144 -2.82 -8.43 3.92
CA ILE A 144 -1.61 -9.15 4.35
C ILE A 144 -1.88 -10.64 4.09
N ASN A 145 -1.06 -11.27 3.27
CA ASN A 145 -1.30 -12.67 2.85
C ASN A 145 -1.35 -13.64 4.03
N ALA A 146 -0.49 -13.45 5.04
CA ALA A 146 -0.48 -14.29 6.24
C ALA A 146 -1.78 -14.21 7.05
N TYR A 147 -2.48 -13.07 7.01
CA TYR A 147 -3.73 -12.87 7.75
C TYR A 147 -4.98 -13.07 6.88
N GLY A 148 -4.84 -13.07 5.55
CA GLY A 148 -5.97 -13.11 4.60
C GLY A 148 -6.88 -11.89 4.66
N THR A 149 -6.49 -10.84 5.39
CA THR A 149 -7.28 -9.63 5.64
C THR A 149 -6.36 -8.41 5.73
N ASN A 150 -6.96 -7.23 5.68
CA ASN A 150 -6.26 -5.95 5.86
C ASN A 150 -6.28 -5.44 7.31
N ALA A 151 -6.96 -6.16 8.22
CA ALA A 151 -6.99 -5.82 9.63
C ALA A 151 -6.95 -7.07 10.50
N ARG A 152 -6.25 -6.97 11.62
CA ARG A 152 -6.19 -8.01 12.64
C ARG A 152 -6.23 -7.34 14.01
N MET A 153 -7.04 -7.85 14.92
CA MET A 153 -7.00 -7.48 16.32
C MET A 153 -6.01 -8.38 17.03
N GLY A 154 -4.98 -7.79 17.64
CA GLY A 154 -4.04 -8.44 18.54
C GLY A 154 -4.35 -8.12 19.99
N GLU A 155 -3.93 -8.99 20.92
CA GLU A 155 -4.11 -8.81 22.36
C GLU A 155 -3.03 -7.92 23.00
N GLY A 156 -1.89 -7.73 22.32
CA GLY A 156 -0.77 -6.93 22.79
C GLY A 156 -1.08 -5.42 22.84
N ASP A 157 -0.17 -4.68 23.46
CA ASP A 157 -0.32 -3.22 23.69
C ASP A 157 0.00 -2.37 22.46
N TRP A 158 0.44 -2.97 21.36
CA TRP A 158 0.83 -2.26 20.15
C TRP A 158 -0.23 -2.29 19.06
N MET A 159 -0.27 -1.20 18.32
CA MET A 159 -1.06 -1.08 17.10
C MET A 159 -0.18 -0.59 15.95
N VAL A 160 -0.30 -1.22 14.79
CA VAL A 160 0.43 -0.84 13.57
C VAL A 160 -0.57 -0.38 12.53
N VAL A 161 -0.44 0.85 12.05
CA VAL A 161 -1.39 1.44 11.11
C VAL A 161 -0.70 2.03 9.90
N GLU A 162 -1.34 1.90 8.75
CA GLU A 162 -1.00 2.68 7.57
C GLU A 162 -1.57 4.09 7.68
N ALA A 163 -0.72 5.10 7.63
CA ALA A 163 -1.07 6.51 7.70
C ALA A 163 -1.20 7.09 6.28
N ASP A 164 -2.45 7.29 5.83
CA ASP A 164 -2.76 7.77 4.48
C ASP A 164 -2.73 9.31 4.47
N GLU A 165 -1.80 9.88 3.72
CA GLU A 165 -1.60 11.32 3.58
C GLU A 165 -2.57 11.97 2.59
N SER A 166 -3.26 11.20 1.75
CA SER A 166 -3.99 11.69 0.57
C SER A 166 -5.00 12.82 0.83
N ASP A 167 -5.55 12.90 2.03
CA ASP A 167 -6.52 13.92 2.44
C ASP A 167 -6.06 14.74 3.67
N GLY A 168 -4.77 14.65 4.03
CA GLY A 168 -4.18 15.35 5.17
C GLY A 168 -4.67 14.87 6.54
N THR A 169 -5.57 13.89 6.60
CA THR A 169 -6.13 13.42 7.89
C THR A 169 -5.16 12.60 8.71
N PHE A 170 -4.05 12.11 8.11
CA PHE A 170 -2.96 11.44 8.84
C PHE A 170 -2.35 12.29 9.96
N LEU A 171 -2.43 13.62 9.87
CA LEU A 171 -2.02 14.56 10.91
C LEU A 171 -2.80 14.40 12.23
N LYS A 172 -3.97 13.77 12.19
CA LYS A 172 -4.80 13.52 13.37
C LYS A 172 -4.43 12.22 14.10
N LEU A 173 -3.56 11.40 13.51
CA LEU A 173 -3.19 10.09 14.06
C LEU A 173 -2.19 10.27 15.22
N PRO A 174 -2.53 9.83 16.46
CA PRO A 174 -1.64 9.91 17.61
C PRO A 174 -0.63 8.74 17.56
N ALA A 175 0.49 8.93 16.87
CA ALA A 175 1.54 7.92 16.75
C ALA A 175 2.61 8.11 17.84
N ASP A 176 3.01 7.01 18.50
CA ASP A 176 4.21 6.98 19.35
C ASP A 176 5.47 6.79 18.52
N ILE A 177 5.35 6.01 17.44
CA ILE A 177 6.43 5.76 16.50
C ILE A 177 5.90 6.08 15.09
N ALA A 178 6.63 6.89 14.33
CA ALA A 178 6.32 7.15 12.93
C ALA A 178 7.40 6.58 12.01
N ILE A 179 6.99 6.08 10.85
CA ILE A 179 7.89 5.76 9.75
C ILE A 179 7.58 6.70 8.59
N VAL A 180 8.61 7.28 7.97
CA VAL A 180 8.49 8.04 6.71
C VAL A 180 9.40 7.40 5.67
N THR A 181 8.78 6.77 4.68
CA THR A 181 9.50 6.02 3.63
C THR A 181 10.08 6.94 2.55
N ASN A 182 9.28 7.85 2.03
CA ASN A 182 9.61 8.82 1.00
C ASN A 182 8.55 9.92 0.96
N ILE A 183 8.84 11.05 0.29
CA ILE A 183 7.91 12.17 0.12
C ILE A 183 8.04 12.68 -1.32
N ASP A 184 7.10 12.28 -2.17
CA ASP A 184 7.01 12.70 -3.56
C ASP A 184 5.81 13.65 -3.79
N PRO A 185 5.79 14.43 -4.88
CA PRO A 185 4.71 15.36 -5.17
C PRO A 185 3.45 14.64 -5.67
N GLU A 186 2.74 13.95 -4.78
CA GLU A 186 1.40 13.40 -4.99
C GLU A 186 0.33 14.21 -4.23
N HIS A 187 -0.95 14.01 -4.60
CA HIS A 187 -2.09 14.64 -3.93
C HIS A 187 -2.04 16.19 -3.92
N LEU A 188 -1.46 16.79 -4.97
CA LEU A 188 -1.36 18.24 -5.11
C LEU A 188 -2.74 18.92 -5.26
N ASP A 189 -3.76 18.18 -5.69
CA ASP A 189 -5.16 18.59 -5.68
C ASP A 189 -5.69 18.91 -4.27
N HIS A 190 -5.19 18.20 -3.26
CA HIS A 190 -5.53 18.43 -1.86
C HIS A 190 -4.61 19.48 -1.20
N PHE A 191 -3.31 19.35 -1.36
CA PHE A 191 -2.31 20.18 -0.64
C PHE A 191 -2.01 21.51 -1.35
N GLY A 192 -2.29 21.62 -2.65
CA GLY A 192 -2.03 22.81 -3.46
C GLY A 192 -0.56 23.00 -3.86
N SER A 193 0.41 22.54 -3.06
CA SER A 193 1.84 22.63 -3.38
C SER A 193 2.65 21.51 -2.74
N PHE A 194 3.84 21.26 -3.31
CA PHE A 194 4.77 20.26 -2.73
C PHE A 194 5.34 20.71 -1.37
N ASP A 195 5.50 22.03 -1.17
CA ASP A 195 5.95 22.54 0.13
C ASP A 195 4.90 22.32 1.22
N ALA A 196 3.61 22.43 0.90
CA ALA A 196 2.54 22.10 1.85
C ALA A 196 2.55 20.61 2.24
N ILE A 197 2.91 19.72 1.31
CA ILE A 197 3.10 18.29 1.62
C ILE A 197 4.27 18.10 2.60
N LYS A 198 5.42 18.74 2.36
CA LYS A 198 6.59 18.69 3.26
C LYS A 198 6.24 19.20 4.66
N ASP A 199 5.50 20.31 4.74
CA ASP A 199 5.06 20.88 6.02
C ASP A 199 4.10 19.94 6.74
N ALA A 200 3.21 19.26 6.03
CA ALA A 200 2.32 18.25 6.60
C ALA A 200 3.11 17.06 7.18
N PHE A 201 4.11 16.53 6.46
CA PHE A 201 4.98 15.47 7.00
C PHE A 201 5.79 15.96 8.21
N ARG A 202 6.28 17.20 8.20
CA ARG A 202 6.94 17.80 9.36
C ARG A 202 5.99 17.82 10.56
N ALA A 203 4.78 18.36 10.39
CA ALA A 203 3.78 18.41 11.46
C ALA A 203 3.40 17.01 11.98
N PHE A 204 3.35 16.00 11.11
CA PHE A 204 3.13 14.62 11.51
C PHE A 204 4.24 14.10 12.44
N ILE A 205 5.50 14.39 12.15
CA ILE A 205 6.63 14.02 13.02
C ILE A 205 6.65 14.84 14.31
N ASP A 206 6.34 16.15 14.25
CA ASP A 206 6.30 17.02 15.41
C ASP A 206 5.20 16.62 16.42
N ASN A 207 4.15 15.89 15.98
CA ASN A 207 3.09 15.36 16.82
C ASN A 207 3.49 14.10 17.63
N ILE A 208 4.64 13.47 17.35
CA ILE A 208 5.14 12.33 18.12
C ILE A 208 5.44 12.78 19.55
N PRO A 209 5.06 12.01 20.59
CA PRO A 209 5.38 12.36 21.98
C PRO A 209 6.89 12.33 22.25
N PHE A 210 7.34 13.01 23.28
CA PHE A 210 8.77 13.15 23.60
C PHE A 210 9.49 11.83 23.88
N TYR A 211 8.76 10.79 24.25
CA TYR A 211 9.28 9.43 24.48
C TYR A 211 9.27 8.55 23.23
N GLY A 212 8.60 9.00 22.16
CA GLY A 212 8.53 8.32 20.87
C GLY A 212 9.72 8.62 19.97
N PHE A 213 9.67 8.10 18.73
CA PHE A 213 10.69 8.36 17.72
C PHE A 213 10.14 8.24 16.30
N ALA A 214 10.87 8.81 15.34
CA ALA A 214 10.61 8.65 13.91
C ALA A 214 11.70 7.83 13.23
N VAL A 215 11.32 6.93 12.32
CA VAL A 215 12.22 6.16 11.43
C VAL A 215 12.13 6.75 10.03
N MET A 216 13.20 7.35 9.52
CA MET A 216 13.16 8.22 8.33
C MET A 216 14.20 7.80 7.29
N CYS A 217 13.77 7.63 6.01
CA CYS A 217 14.62 7.19 4.90
C CYS A 217 15.49 8.32 4.37
N ILE A 218 16.78 8.36 4.73
CA ILE A 218 17.69 9.41 4.24
C ILE A 218 18.27 9.15 2.84
N ASP A 219 17.88 8.07 2.18
CA ASP A 219 18.15 7.89 0.75
C ASP A 219 17.23 8.76 -0.11
N HIS A 220 16.09 9.20 0.43
CA HIS A 220 15.17 10.06 -0.26
C HIS A 220 15.48 11.54 0.02
N PRO A 221 15.78 12.38 -1.00
CA PRO A 221 16.27 13.75 -0.79
C PRO A 221 15.34 14.62 0.05
N THR A 222 14.02 14.54 -0.19
CA THR A 222 13.03 15.32 0.57
C THR A 222 12.97 14.89 2.04
N VAL A 223 13.08 13.59 2.33
CA VAL A 223 13.12 13.08 3.70
C VAL A 223 14.42 13.48 4.39
N GLN A 224 15.55 13.40 3.68
CA GLN A 224 16.84 13.84 4.20
C GLN A 224 16.85 15.34 4.57
N ASP A 225 16.26 16.19 3.72
CA ASP A 225 16.07 17.62 4.01
C ASP A 225 15.17 17.83 5.23
N LEU A 226 14.09 17.04 5.35
CA LEU A 226 13.20 17.11 6.50
C LEU A 226 13.88 16.70 7.80
N VAL A 227 14.71 15.65 7.81
CA VAL A 227 15.51 15.24 8.98
C VAL A 227 16.35 16.39 9.53
N GLY A 228 16.97 17.18 8.64
CA GLY A 228 17.77 18.34 9.04
C GLY A 228 16.99 19.50 9.68
N ARG A 229 15.65 19.48 9.58
CA ARG A 229 14.76 20.55 10.10
C ARG A 229 14.00 20.15 11.37
N ILE A 230 14.13 18.89 11.82
CA ILE A 230 13.48 18.39 13.03
C ILE A 230 14.49 18.43 14.18
N GLU A 231 14.23 19.27 15.18
CA GLU A 231 15.15 19.50 16.29
C GLU A 231 14.71 18.80 17.59
N ASP A 232 13.39 18.72 17.82
CA ASP A 232 12.81 18.37 19.14
C ASP A 232 12.27 16.92 19.20
N ARG A 233 12.58 16.07 18.21
CA ARG A 233 12.12 14.68 18.18
C ARG A 233 13.30 13.73 17.96
N ARG A 234 13.19 12.54 18.56
CA ARG A 234 14.12 11.48 18.32
C ARG A 234 13.93 10.93 16.91
N ILE A 235 14.99 10.95 16.09
CA ILE A 235 15.00 10.39 14.76
C ILE A 235 15.97 9.23 14.71
N ILE A 236 15.59 8.17 14.01
CA ILE A 236 16.43 7.05 13.59
C ILE A 236 16.42 7.07 12.07
N THR A 237 17.57 7.30 11.48
CA THR A 237 17.70 7.33 10.03
C THR A 237 17.95 5.94 9.47
N TYR A 238 17.38 5.63 8.30
CA TYR A 238 17.68 4.39 7.60
C TYR A 238 17.88 4.60 6.11
N GLY A 239 18.55 3.64 5.47
CA GLY A 239 18.85 3.67 4.05
C GLY A 239 20.17 2.97 3.68
N GLU A 240 20.58 3.04 2.43
CA GLU A 240 21.93 2.65 1.97
C GLU A 240 22.98 3.74 2.31
N ASN A 241 22.52 4.96 2.55
CA ASN A 241 23.38 6.10 2.86
C ASN A 241 24.35 5.76 4.00
N PRO A 242 25.65 5.99 3.85
CA PRO A 242 26.66 5.72 4.89
C PRO A 242 26.39 6.41 6.23
N GLN A 243 25.62 7.49 6.24
CA GLN A 243 25.25 8.24 7.44
C GLN A 243 24.02 7.68 8.17
N ALA A 244 23.30 6.71 7.58
CA ALA A 244 22.13 6.10 8.20
C ALA A 244 22.48 5.37 9.51
N ASP A 245 21.63 5.52 10.53
CA ASP A 245 21.73 4.78 11.80
C ASP A 245 21.49 3.29 11.57
N VAL A 246 20.50 2.95 10.73
CA VAL A 246 20.17 1.60 10.31
C VAL A 246 20.46 1.48 8.82
N ARG A 247 21.64 0.99 8.51
CA ARG A 247 22.16 1.01 7.14
C ARG A 247 21.94 -0.32 6.43
N LEU A 248 21.26 -0.27 5.29
CA LEU A 248 21.14 -1.36 4.34
C LEU A 248 22.45 -1.53 3.55
N ILE A 249 23.00 -2.72 3.53
CA ILE A 249 24.27 -3.05 2.83
C ILE A 249 24.15 -4.39 2.11
N ASP A 250 24.99 -4.58 1.07
CA ASP A 250 25.16 -5.84 0.33
C ASP A 250 23.85 -6.47 -0.16
N VAL A 251 23.09 -5.70 -0.95
CA VAL A 251 21.81 -6.15 -1.48
C VAL A 251 22.02 -7.01 -2.73
N ASP A 252 21.60 -8.28 -2.66
CA ASP A 252 21.48 -9.19 -3.81
C ASP A 252 20.00 -9.45 -4.11
N LEU A 253 19.60 -9.23 -5.37
CA LEU A 253 18.21 -9.29 -5.83
C LEU A 253 17.90 -10.50 -6.72
N LYS A 254 18.77 -11.49 -6.75
CA LYS A 254 18.61 -12.66 -7.62
C LYS A 254 17.55 -13.64 -7.13
N GLY A 255 16.92 -14.34 -8.07
CA GLY A 255 16.01 -15.45 -7.76
C GLY A 255 14.67 -15.04 -7.13
N GLY A 256 14.16 -13.85 -7.46
CA GLY A 256 12.83 -13.41 -7.01
C GLY A 256 12.74 -13.05 -5.52
N GLN A 257 13.88 -12.85 -4.87
CA GLN A 257 13.99 -12.49 -3.45
C GLN A 257 15.05 -11.40 -3.26
N SER A 258 15.04 -10.75 -2.10
CA SER A 258 16.10 -9.82 -1.68
C SER A 258 16.92 -10.46 -0.56
N ARG A 259 18.23 -10.58 -0.74
CA ARG A 259 19.20 -10.94 0.29
C ARG A 259 20.01 -9.72 0.63
N PHE A 260 20.20 -9.44 1.91
CA PHE A 260 20.89 -8.21 2.33
C PHE A 260 21.44 -8.35 3.75
N ARG A 261 22.26 -7.37 4.13
CA ARG A 261 22.74 -7.17 5.50
C ARG A 261 22.30 -5.80 5.99
N VAL A 262 22.19 -5.66 7.30
CA VAL A 262 21.85 -4.39 7.95
C VAL A 262 22.86 -4.11 9.06
N MET A 263 23.42 -2.90 9.05
CA MET A 263 24.27 -2.40 10.12
C MET A 263 23.48 -1.41 10.96
N ILE A 264 23.41 -1.63 12.27
CA ILE A 264 22.73 -0.78 13.23
C ILE A 264 23.77 -0.05 14.08
N ARG A 265 23.61 1.28 14.18
CA ARG A 265 24.28 2.15 15.14
C ARG A 265 23.20 2.74 16.02
N ASP A 266 23.29 2.56 17.31
CA ASP A 266 22.35 3.21 18.24
C ASP A 266 23.02 4.33 19.04
N ARG A 267 22.27 4.96 19.95
CA ARG A 267 22.75 6.08 20.76
C ARG A 267 23.83 5.70 21.78
N ARG A 268 24.07 4.43 22.04
CA ARG A 268 25.12 3.96 22.95
C ARG A 268 26.48 4.20 22.31
N PRO A 269 27.36 4.96 22.96
CA PRO A 269 28.69 5.24 22.40
C PRO A 269 29.41 3.95 21.99
N GLY A 270 29.78 3.85 20.72
CA GLY A 270 30.48 2.68 20.18
C GLY A 270 29.61 1.46 19.90
N PHE A 271 28.30 1.51 20.11
CA PHE A 271 27.43 0.39 19.75
C PHE A 271 27.33 0.26 18.24
N ARG A 272 27.63 -0.94 17.77
CA ARG A 272 27.48 -1.35 16.38
C ARG A 272 27.08 -2.81 16.36
N MET A 273 25.99 -3.11 15.69
CA MET A 273 25.53 -4.46 15.46
C MET A 273 25.33 -4.68 13.97
N GLU A 274 25.75 -5.81 13.48
CA GLU A 274 25.51 -6.23 12.11
C GLU A 274 24.60 -7.45 12.09
N MET A 275 23.56 -7.37 11.28
CA MET A 275 22.65 -8.48 11.01
C MET A 275 22.91 -8.98 9.60
N GLU A 276 23.46 -10.18 9.53
CA GLU A 276 23.79 -10.87 8.28
C GLU A 276 22.68 -11.84 7.88
N ASP A 277 22.74 -12.31 6.62
CA ASP A 277 21.85 -13.35 6.07
C ASP A 277 20.36 -13.03 6.17
N LEU A 278 19.99 -11.76 6.02
CA LEU A 278 18.60 -11.37 5.92
C LEU A 278 18.06 -11.73 4.55
N VAL A 279 16.95 -12.45 4.53
CA VAL A 279 16.26 -12.86 3.29
C VAL A 279 14.82 -12.39 3.36
N LEU A 280 14.39 -11.72 2.30
CA LEU A 280 12.99 -11.33 2.11
C LEU A 280 12.50 -11.97 0.80
N PRO A 281 11.44 -12.81 0.81
CA PRO A 281 10.90 -13.45 -0.39
C PRO A 281 10.06 -12.47 -1.24
N MET A 282 10.57 -11.27 -1.40
CA MET A 282 10.06 -10.23 -2.29
C MET A 282 11.26 -9.59 -3.00
N PRO A 283 11.23 -9.47 -4.33
CA PRO A 283 12.31 -8.84 -5.07
C PRO A 283 12.24 -7.32 -4.96
N GLY A 284 13.38 -6.69 -5.21
CA GLY A 284 13.47 -5.24 -5.33
C GLY A 284 14.09 -4.53 -4.14
N LYS A 285 15.01 -3.63 -4.44
CA LYS A 285 15.72 -2.83 -3.44
C LYS A 285 14.75 -2.02 -2.56
N HIS A 286 13.67 -1.51 -3.12
CA HIS A 286 12.65 -0.80 -2.35
C HIS A 286 12.01 -1.69 -1.26
N ASN A 287 11.85 -2.99 -1.49
CA ASN A 287 11.35 -3.92 -0.47
C ASN A 287 12.40 -4.21 0.61
N ALA A 288 13.68 -4.28 0.26
CA ALA A 288 14.77 -4.36 1.24
C ALA A 288 14.84 -3.10 2.11
N LEU A 289 14.62 -1.90 1.54
CA LEU A 289 14.51 -0.65 2.30
C LEU A 289 13.27 -0.64 3.22
N ASN A 290 12.12 -1.10 2.75
CA ASN A 290 10.92 -1.24 3.58
C ASN A 290 11.17 -2.21 4.76
N ALA A 291 11.87 -3.31 4.52
CA ALA A 291 12.27 -4.26 5.56
C ALA A 291 13.26 -3.64 6.55
N THR A 292 14.18 -2.79 6.09
CA THR A 292 15.13 -2.07 6.94
C THR A 292 14.41 -1.09 7.87
N ALA A 293 13.38 -0.38 7.39
CA ALA A 293 12.55 0.48 8.22
C ALA A 293 11.81 -0.32 9.32
N ALA A 294 11.19 -1.44 8.94
CA ALA A 294 10.48 -2.30 9.87
C ALA A 294 11.44 -2.92 10.92
N LEU A 295 12.65 -3.32 10.48
CA LEU A 295 13.70 -3.83 11.34
C LEU A 295 14.15 -2.78 12.37
N ALA A 296 14.27 -1.51 11.96
CA ALA A 296 14.63 -0.42 12.87
C ALA A 296 13.63 -0.30 14.02
N VAL A 297 12.32 -0.37 13.74
CA VAL A 297 11.26 -0.38 14.76
C VAL A 297 11.35 -1.62 15.63
N ALA A 298 11.45 -2.81 15.02
CA ALA A 298 11.50 -4.07 15.76
C ALA A 298 12.72 -4.14 16.72
N HIS A 299 13.89 -3.68 16.28
CA HIS A 299 15.09 -3.58 17.11
C HIS A 299 14.89 -2.67 18.32
N GLU A 300 14.33 -1.48 18.13
CA GLU A 300 14.04 -0.52 19.21
C GLU A 300 13.03 -1.07 20.21
N LEU A 301 12.10 -1.91 19.78
CA LEU A 301 11.12 -2.58 20.63
C LEU A 301 11.62 -3.90 21.23
N GLY A 302 12.91 -4.23 21.02
CA GLY A 302 13.57 -5.36 21.68
C GLY A 302 13.33 -6.71 21.03
N VAL A 303 12.83 -6.75 19.79
CA VAL A 303 12.70 -8.02 19.05
C VAL A 303 14.09 -8.58 18.75
N SER A 304 14.29 -9.86 19.05
CA SER A 304 15.62 -10.49 18.90
C SER A 304 16.04 -10.59 17.42
N PRO A 305 17.35 -10.49 17.12
CA PRO A 305 17.87 -10.63 15.75
C PRO A 305 17.45 -11.93 15.07
N ASP A 306 17.36 -13.03 15.81
CA ASP A 306 16.97 -14.32 15.26
C ASP A 306 15.47 -14.38 14.91
N ALA A 307 14.62 -13.76 15.74
CA ALA A 307 13.19 -13.63 15.44
C ALA A 307 12.97 -12.76 14.19
N ILE A 308 13.69 -11.64 14.07
CA ILE A 308 13.66 -10.76 12.89
C ILE A 308 14.07 -11.54 11.63
N ARG A 309 15.21 -12.25 11.67
CA ARG A 309 15.72 -13.02 10.53
C ARG A 309 14.71 -14.08 10.06
N LYS A 310 14.17 -14.85 11.02
CA LYS A 310 13.17 -15.89 10.75
C LYS A 310 11.88 -15.30 10.18
N ALA A 311 11.41 -14.19 10.72
CA ALA A 311 10.18 -13.56 10.29
C ALA A 311 10.29 -12.97 8.87
N LEU A 312 11.41 -12.32 8.55
CA LEU A 312 11.66 -11.81 7.20
C LEU A 312 11.71 -12.95 6.17
N ALA A 313 12.42 -14.05 6.49
CA ALA A 313 12.53 -15.21 5.58
C ALA A 313 11.18 -15.90 5.31
N ASN A 314 10.24 -15.82 6.24
CA ASN A 314 8.90 -16.40 6.12
C ASN A 314 7.82 -15.36 5.78
N PHE A 315 8.19 -14.16 5.40
CA PHE A 315 7.21 -13.12 5.06
C PHE A 315 6.37 -13.51 3.85
N GLY A 316 5.08 -13.66 4.04
CA GLY A 316 4.14 -14.13 3.01
C GLY A 316 3.79 -13.10 1.94
N GLY A 317 4.32 -11.87 2.04
CA GLY A 317 4.01 -10.77 1.12
C GLY A 317 2.65 -10.12 1.37
N VAL A 318 2.32 -9.18 0.52
CA VAL A 318 1.06 -8.44 0.51
C VAL A 318 0.39 -8.63 -0.84
N LYS A 319 -0.91 -8.83 -0.83
CA LYS A 319 -1.68 -9.01 -2.07
C LYS A 319 -1.51 -7.80 -2.98
N ARG A 320 -1.33 -8.04 -4.27
CA ARG A 320 -1.07 -7.00 -5.28
C ARG A 320 0.25 -6.24 -5.05
N ARG A 321 1.27 -6.87 -4.45
CA ARG A 321 2.64 -6.34 -4.36
C ARG A 321 3.58 -7.41 -4.90
N PHE A 322 3.82 -7.37 -6.21
CA PHE A 322 4.58 -8.37 -6.96
C PHE A 322 4.09 -9.80 -6.69
N THR A 323 2.77 -9.97 -6.67
CA THR A 323 2.12 -11.24 -6.32
C THR A 323 2.11 -12.15 -7.55
N ARG A 324 2.74 -13.33 -7.45
CA ARG A 324 2.66 -14.34 -8.51
C ARG A 324 1.23 -14.88 -8.58
N THR A 325 0.58 -14.75 -9.74
CA THR A 325 -0.79 -15.22 -9.97
C THR A 325 -0.84 -16.57 -10.67
N GLY A 326 0.23 -16.93 -11.38
CA GLY A 326 0.33 -18.21 -12.05
C GLY A 326 1.56 -18.33 -12.94
N GLU A 327 1.55 -19.39 -13.74
CA GLU A 327 2.58 -19.71 -14.70
C GLU A 327 1.94 -20.29 -15.97
N TRP A 328 2.53 -19.99 -17.12
CA TRP A 328 2.16 -20.59 -18.40
C TRP A 328 3.42 -20.80 -19.25
N ASN A 329 3.63 -22.01 -19.76
CA ASN A 329 4.77 -22.37 -20.61
C ASN A 329 6.14 -21.87 -20.06
N GLY A 330 6.35 -21.98 -18.72
CA GLY A 330 7.55 -21.50 -18.04
C GLY A 330 7.66 -19.97 -17.92
N CYS A 331 6.66 -19.21 -18.38
CA CYS A 331 6.52 -17.78 -18.14
C CYS A 331 5.78 -17.53 -16.82
N GLN A 332 6.29 -16.68 -15.95
CA GLN A 332 5.64 -16.33 -14.69
C GLN A 332 4.80 -15.06 -14.82
N ILE A 333 3.62 -15.04 -14.19
CA ILE A 333 2.67 -13.94 -14.27
C ILE A 333 2.50 -13.33 -12.87
N PHE A 334 2.58 -11.99 -12.80
CA PHE A 334 2.54 -11.23 -11.55
C PHE A 334 1.46 -10.14 -11.59
N ASP A 335 0.87 -9.87 -10.43
CA ASP A 335 -0.04 -8.75 -10.17
C ASP A 335 0.63 -7.74 -9.24
N ASP A 336 0.66 -6.46 -9.65
CA ASP A 336 1.17 -5.37 -8.82
C ASP A 336 0.26 -4.15 -8.86
N TYR A 337 0.10 -3.52 -7.72
CA TYR A 337 -0.72 -2.33 -7.54
C TYR A 337 -0.08 -1.05 -8.11
N GLY A 338 1.19 -1.12 -8.49
CA GLY A 338 1.97 0.00 -9.02
C GLY A 338 1.21 0.76 -10.13
N HIS A 339 0.88 2.00 -9.86
CA HIS A 339 0.10 2.86 -10.74
C HIS A 339 0.67 4.27 -10.87
N HIS A 340 1.71 4.58 -10.11
CA HIS A 340 2.53 5.78 -10.23
C HIS A 340 3.84 5.46 -10.98
N PRO A 341 4.39 6.35 -11.83
CA PRO A 341 5.63 6.08 -12.59
C PRO A 341 6.81 5.63 -11.75
N VAL A 342 6.97 6.18 -10.54
CA VAL A 342 8.03 5.79 -9.59
C VAL A 342 7.85 4.33 -9.15
N GLU A 343 6.62 3.92 -8.81
CA GLU A 343 6.29 2.54 -8.42
C GLU A 343 6.52 1.57 -9.59
N ILE A 344 6.00 1.92 -10.78
CA ILE A 344 6.15 1.10 -12.00
C ILE A 344 7.63 0.87 -12.30
N ARG A 345 8.45 1.90 -12.26
CA ARG A 345 9.90 1.81 -12.46
C ARG A 345 10.56 0.89 -11.44
N ALA A 346 10.19 1.01 -10.16
CA ALA A 346 10.74 0.17 -9.10
C ALA A 346 10.36 -1.30 -9.27
N VAL A 347 9.11 -1.60 -9.62
CA VAL A 347 8.60 -2.95 -9.86
C VAL A 347 9.26 -3.57 -11.08
N LEU A 348 9.33 -2.86 -12.20
CA LEU A 348 9.96 -3.39 -13.43
C LEU A 348 11.48 -3.61 -13.25
N LYS A 349 12.16 -2.73 -12.52
CA LYS A 349 13.57 -2.94 -12.14
C LYS A 349 13.74 -4.19 -11.29
N ALA A 350 12.83 -4.46 -10.36
CA ALA A 350 12.82 -5.68 -9.55
C ALA A 350 12.55 -6.92 -10.42
N ALA A 351 11.59 -6.86 -11.34
CA ALA A 351 11.31 -7.92 -12.31
C ALA A 351 12.54 -8.22 -13.16
N ARG A 352 13.18 -7.19 -13.72
CA ARG A 352 14.39 -7.33 -14.54
C ARG A 352 15.56 -7.98 -13.78
N ALA A 353 15.75 -7.63 -12.51
CA ALA A 353 16.79 -8.23 -11.67
C ALA A 353 16.50 -9.70 -11.29
N SER A 354 15.25 -10.15 -11.42
CA SER A 354 14.78 -11.47 -11.00
C SER A 354 14.77 -12.51 -12.13
N THR A 355 14.88 -12.08 -13.40
CA THR A 355 14.89 -12.99 -14.56
C THR A 355 15.93 -12.59 -15.59
N ASP A 356 16.54 -13.59 -16.24
CA ASP A 356 17.35 -13.41 -17.44
C ASP A 356 16.50 -13.38 -18.72
N GLY A 357 15.21 -13.72 -18.63
CA GLY A 357 14.22 -13.66 -19.70
C GLY A 357 13.74 -12.26 -20.00
N ARG A 358 12.70 -12.16 -20.81
CA ARG A 358 12.05 -10.87 -21.12
C ARG A 358 11.09 -10.47 -20.02
N VAL A 359 10.90 -9.15 -19.87
CA VAL A 359 9.89 -8.54 -19.00
C VAL A 359 8.82 -7.90 -19.87
N VAL A 360 7.61 -8.44 -19.83
CA VAL A 360 6.42 -7.90 -20.49
C VAL A 360 5.58 -7.17 -19.46
N ALA A 361 5.48 -5.86 -19.58
CA ALA A 361 4.62 -5.03 -18.73
C ALA A 361 3.22 -4.93 -19.35
N VAL A 362 2.18 -5.21 -18.59
CA VAL A 362 0.79 -4.90 -18.94
C VAL A 362 0.34 -3.79 -18.00
N VAL A 363 0.11 -2.59 -18.52
CA VAL A 363 -0.25 -1.43 -17.68
C VAL A 363 -1.67 -0.96 -17.95
N GLN A 364 -2.43 -0.74 -16.86
CA GLN A 364 -3.71 -0.05 -16.90
C GLN A 364 -3.53 1.31 -16.19
N PRO A 365 -3.36 2.42 -16.95
CA PRO A 365 -3.28 3.75 -16.34
C PRO A 365 -4.54 4.02 -15.49
N HIS A 366 -4.36 4.59 -14.32
CA HIS A 366 -5.43 4.81 -13.36
C HIS A 366 -5.66 6.30 -13.16
N ARG A 367 -6.84 6.80 -13.55
CA ARG A 367 -7.30 8.21 -13.64
C ARG A 367 -6.65 8.97 -14.79
N TYR A 368 -7.49 9.71 -15.49
CA TYR A 368 -7.05 10.62 -16.56
C TYR A 368 -6.22 11.78 -16.01
N SER A 369 -6.61 12.32 -14.86
CA SER A 369 -5.88 13.41 -14.19
C SER A 369 -4.45 13.03 -13.84
N ARG A 370 -4.21 11.81 -13.33
CA ARG A 370 -2.85 11.33 -13.03
C ARG A 370 -2.04 11.11 -14.30
N LEU A 371 -2.64 10.48 -15.32
CA LEU A 371 -1.94 10.27 -16.59
C LEU A 371 -1.55 11.62 -17.23
N ALA A 372 -2.43 12.63 -17.17
CA ALA A 372 -2.15 13.97 -17.68
C ALA A 372 -1.00 14.66 -16.92
N SER A 373 -1.08 14.67 -15.59
CA SER A 373 -0.09 15.38 -14.76
C SER A 373 1.31 14.77 -14.77
N LEU A 374 1.41 13.45 -15.03
CA LEU A 374 2.67 12.68 -15.00
C LEU A 374 3.00 12.07 -16.37
N PHE A 375 2.46 12.62 -17.45
CA PHE A 375 2.55 12.00 -18.77
C PHE A 375 4.00 11.74 -19.20
N ASP A 376 4.89 12.71 -18.99
CA ASP A 376 6.30 12.59 -19.31
C ASP A 376 7.01 11.51 -18.51
N ASP A 377 6.66 11.37 -17.24
CA ASP A 377 7.20 10.32 -16.36
C ASP A 377 6.68 8.93 -16.77
N PHE A 378 5.40 8.82 -17.16
CA PHE A 378 4.84 7.60 -17.72
C PHE A 378 5.55 7.16 -18.99
N CYS A 379 5.90 8.10 -19.88
CA CYS A 379 6.62 7.80 -21.11
C CYS A 379 8.05 7.26 -20.90
N THR A 380 8.59 7.31 -19.67
CA THR A 380 9.98 6.92 -19.36
C THR A 380 10.11 5.87 -18.26
N CYS A 381 9.02 5.48 -17.57
CA CYS A 381 9.11 4.56 -16.44
C CYS A 381 9.20 3.07 -16.81
N PHE A 382 9.03 2.72 -18.09
CA PHE A 382 9.00 1.33 -18.57
C PHE A 382 10.33 0.83 -19.18
N ASN A 383 11.43 1.52 -18.99
CA ASN A 383 12.71 1.19 -19.63
C ASN A 383 13.26 -0.21 -19.29
N ASP A 384 12.85 -0.79 -18.14
CA ASP A 384 13.21 -2.14 -17.72
C ASP A 384 12.29 -3.24 -18.31
N ALA A 385 11.24 -2.88 -19.06
CA ALA A 385 10.39 -3.80 -19.80
C ALA A 385 10.84 -3.94 -21.28
N ASP A 386 10.84 -5.14 -21.81
CA ASP A 386 11.10 -5.38 -23.24
C ASP A 386 9.88 -5.05 -24.09
N THR A 387 8.70 -5.25 -23.55
CA THR A 387 7.41 -4.92 -24.19
C THR A 387 6.49 -4.27 -23.18
N VAL A 388 5.75 -3.26 -23.61
CA VAL A 388 4.69 -2.61 -22.83
C VAL A 388 3.35 -2.77 -23.54
N ILE A 389 2.42 -3.45 -22.92
CA ILE A 389 1.03 -3.56 -23.37
C ILE A 389 0.23 -2.54 -22.59
N VAL A 390 -0.29 -1.52 -23.28
CA VAL A 390 -1.03 -0.41 -22.65
C VAL A 390 -2.52 -0.64 -22.81
N ALA A 391 -3.21 -0.78 -21.71
CA ALA A 391 -4.67 -0.92 -21.65
C ALA A 391 -5.39 0.43 -21.62
N PRO A 392 -6.70 0.48 -21.91
CA PRO A 392 -7.51 1.68 -21.72
C PRO A 392 -7.41 2.22 -20.28
N VAL A 393 -7.49 3.55 -20.15
CA VAL A 393 -7.42 4.21 -18.84
C VAL A 393 -8.59 3.78 -17.96
N TYR A 394 -8.31 3.36 -16.73
CA TYR A 394 -9.33 3.14 -15.71
C TYR A 394 -9.75 4.49 -15.14
N ALA A 395 -10.95 4.93 -15.49
CA ALA A 395 -11.42 6.29 -15.22
C ALA A 395 -11.61 6.62 -13.73
N ALA A 396 -11.93 5.63 -12.88
CA ALA A 396 -12.22 5.81 -11.44
C ALA A 396 -13.23 6.95 -11.15
N GLY A 397 -14.22 7.12 -12.05
CA GLY A 397 -15.25 8.16 -11.93
C GLY A 397 -14.89 9.51 -12.55
N GLU A 398 -13.72 9.66 -13.13
CA GLU A 398 -13.33 10.88 -13.85
C GLU A 398 -13.87 10.88 -15.30
N ALA A 399 -14.10 12.07 -15.83
CA ALA A 399 -14.37 12.24 -17.27
C ALA A 399 -13.08 12.10 -18.08
N PRO A 400 -13.15 11.58 -19.33
CA PRO A 400 -12.01 11.56 -20.23
C PRO A 400 -11.43 12.96 -20.47
N ILE A 401 -10.10 13.03 -20.61
CA ILE A 401 -9.37 14.24 -20.98
C ILE A 401 -8.89 14.06 -22.42
N GLU A 402 -9.16 15.04 -23.29
CA GLU A 402 -8.77 15.01 -24.70
C GLU A 402 -7.24 14.87 -24.85
N GLY A 403 -6.79 13.92 -25.68
CA GLY A 403 -5.37 13.64 -25.90
C GLY A 403 -4.65 12.92 -24.75
N ILE A 404 -5.38 12.49 -23.71
CA ILE A 404 -4.83 11.73 -22.57
C ILE A 404 -5.53 10.37 -22.51
N ASP A 405 -4.98 9.42 -23.23
CA ASP A 405 -5.53 8.08 -23.35
C ASP A 405 -4.43 7.04 -23.58
N ARG A 406 -4.85 5.81 -23.84
CA ARG A 406 -3.99 4.67 -24.17
C ARG A 406 -3.09 4.96 -25.38
N ASP A 407 -3.67 5.49 -26.45
CA ASP A 407 -2.97 5.66 -27.73
C ASP A 407 -1.94 6.81 -27.63
N ALA A 408 -2.27 7.86 -26.89
CA ALA A 408 -1.33 8.91 -26.55
C ALA A 408 -0.13 8.38 -25.76
N LEU A 409 -0.35 7.48 -24.79
CA LEU A 409 0.73 6.87 -24.02
C LEU A 409 1.59 5.94 -24.89
N VAL A 410 1.01 5.13 -25.76
CA VAL A 410 1.76 4.29 -26.73
C VAL A 410 2.61 5.15 -27.64
N ALA A 411 2.05 6.24 -28.18
CA ALA A 411 2.79 7.20 -29.00
C ALA A 411 3.91 7.87 -28.20
N GLY A 412 3.64 8.26 -26.95
CA GLY A 412 4.61 8.86 -26.04
C GLY A 412 5.80 7.94 -25.73
N LEU A 413 5.54 6.67 -25.43
CA LEU A 413 6.57 5.64 -25.23
C LEU A 413 7.43 5.44 -26.48
N THR A 414 6.79 5.30 -27.64
CA THR A 414 7.48 5.10 -28.92
C THR A 414 8.34 6.32 -29.28
N SER A 415 7.82 7.53 -29.10
CA SER A 415 8.55 8.78 -29.40
C SER A 415 9.79 8.97 -28.52
N ARG A 416 9.82 8.33 -27.33
CA ARG A 416 10.96 8.33 -26.42
C ARG A 416 11.84 7.10 -26.54
N GLY A 417 11.65 6.32 -27.62
CA GLY A 417 12.55 5.23 -28.03
C GLY A 417 12.22 3.88 -27.42
N HIS A 418 11.07 3.69 -26.76
CA HIS A 418 10.67 2.35 -26.34
C HIS A 418 10.38 1.50 -27.59
N ARG A 419 11.06 0.36 -27.71
CA ARG A 419 11.09 -0.43 -28.96
C ARG A 419 9.79 -1.16 -29.24
N ASN A 420 9.04 -1.51 -28.20
CA ASN A 420 7.86 -2.38 -28.33
C ASN A 420 6.76 -1.93 -27.36
N ALA A 421 5.92 -0.99 -27.80
CA ALA A 421 4.73 -0.54 -27.11
C ALA A 421 3.49 -0.94 -27.92
N VAL A 422 2.54 -1.66 -27.31
CA VAL A 422 1.37 -2.26 -27.94
C VAL A 422 0.10 -1.74 -27.27
N ALA A 423 -0.86 -1.25 -28.05
CA ALA A 423 -2.17 -0.90 -27.55
C ALA A 423 -3.02 -2.15 -27.33
N LEU A 424 -3.62 -2.30 -26.14
CA LEU A 424 -4.62 -3.33 -25.87
C LEU A 424 -6.01 -2.79 -26.19
N GLU A 425 -6.64 -3.32 -27.25
CA GLU A 425 -7.97 -2.84 -27.67
C GLU A 425 -9.06 -3.33 -26.71
N ARG A 426 -9.05 -4.62 -26.41
CA ARG A 426 -10.03 -5.28 -25.55
C ARG A 426 -9.32 -6.23 -24.59
N THR A 427 -9.86 -6.40 -23.42
CA THR A 427 -9.28 -7.30 -22.39
C THR A 427 -9.15 -8.74 -22.91
N GLU A 428 -10.11 -9.19 -23.71
CA GLU A 428 -10.16 -10.53 -24.28
C GLU A 428 -8.99 -10.82 -25.24
N ASP A 429 -8.35 -9.79 -25.78
CA ASP A 429 -7.22 -9.94 -26.70
C ASP A 429 -5.89 -10.14 -25.94
N LEU A 430 -5.86 -9.85 -24.61
CA LEU A 430 -4.64 -9.89 -23.80
C LEU A 430 -3.93 -11.23 -23.84
N ALA A 431 -4.66 -12.33 -23.64
CA ALA A 431 -4.08 -13.66 -23.63
C ALA A 431 -3.44 -14.02 -24.99
N GLY A 432 -4.09 -13.65 -26.10
CA GLY A 432 -3.54 -13.85 -27.45
C GLY A 432 -2.25 -13.06 -27.71
N ILE A 433 -2.21 -11.80 -27.26
CA ILE A 433 -1.02 -10.95 -27.38
C ILE A 433 0.12 -11.53 -26.53
N VAL A 434 -0.13 -11.89 -25.26
CA VAL A 434 0.87 -12.45 -24.35
C VAL A 434 1.40 -13.80 -24.88
N ALA A 435 0.52 -14.67 -25.41
CA ALA A 435 0.92 -15.96 -26.01
C ALA A 435 1.90 -15.79 -27.19
N GLY A 436 1.75 -14.71 -27.96
CA GLY A 436 2.66 -14.39 -29.06
C GLY A 436 3.98 -13.74 -28.64
N LEU A 437 4.08 -13.24 -27.42
CA LEU A 437 5.23 -12.45 -26.93
C LEU A 437 6.06 -13.20 -25.89
N ALA A 438 5.43 -13.91 -24.96
CA ALA A 438 6.08 -14.48 -23.78
C ALA A 438 6.44 -15.96 -24.00
N GLY A 439 7.53 -16.39 -23.40
CA GLY A 439 8.06 -17.75 -23.45
C GLY A 439 8.71 -18.17 -22.13
N PRO A 440 9.37 -19.36 -22.12
CA PRO A 440 10.01 -19.86 -20.90
C PRO A 440 11.03 -18.89 -20.33
N GLY A 441 10.96 -18.67 -19.02
CA GLY A 441 11.84 -17.75 -18.30
C GLY A 441 11.40 -16.28 -18.32
N ASP A 442 10.40 -15.91 -19.13
CA ASP A 442 9.89 -14.55 -19.20
C ASP A 442 8.97 -14.23 -18.00
N TYR A 443 8.89 -12.93 -17.65
CA TYR A 443 7.96 -12.41 -16.66
C TYR A 443 6.91 -11.52 -17.33
N VAL A 444 5.65 -11.76 -17.00
CA VAL A 444 4.53 -10.86 -17.33
C VAL A 444 4.07 -10.16 -16.07
N VAL A 445 4.15 -8.82 -16.04
CA VAL A 445 3.82 -8.02 -14.88
C VAL A 445 2.63 -7.14 -15.20
N CYS A 446 1.50 -7.40 -14.55
CA CYS A 446 0.28 -6.59 -14.64
C CYS A 446 0.31 -5.48 -13.60
N LEU A 447 0.25 -4.21 -14.05
CA LEU A 447 0.48 -3.01 -13.27
C LEU A 447 -0.74 -2.10 -13.28
N GLY A 448 -1.26 -1.76 -12.09
CA GLY A 448 -2.34 -0.78 -11.97
C GLY A 448 -3.23 -0.93 -10.74
N ALA A 449 -3.88 0.16 -10.35
CA ALA A 449 -4.79 0.20 -9.20
C ALA A 449 -6.24 -0.23 -9.54
N GLY A 450 -6.57 -0.36 -10.83
CA GLY A 450 -7.91 -0.69 -11.32
C GLY A 450 -8.24 -2.19 -11.29
N ASN A 451 -9.06 -2.62 -12.24
CA ASN A 451 -9.53 -4.00 -12.35
C ASN A 451 -8.53 -4.95 -13.04
N ILE A 452 -7.37 -4.47 -13.44
CA ILE A 452 -6.28 -5.26 -14.05
C ILE A 452 -5.87 -6.47 -13.18
N THR A 453 -6.04 -6.38 -11.87
CA THR A 453 -5.82 -7.51 -10.97
C THR A 453 -6.67 -8.73 -11.34
N GLN A 454 -7.92 -8.53 -11.81
CA GLN A 454 -8.78 -9.63 -12.27
C GLN A 454 -8.20 -10.30 -13.52
N TRP A 455 -7.62 -9.50 -14.41
CA TRP A 455 -6.96 -10.01 -15.62
C TRP A 455 -5.71 -10.80 -15.26
N ALA A 456 -4.89 -10.31 -14.35
CA ALA A 456 -3.69 -10.99 -13.87
C ALA A 456 -4.00 -12.38 -13.28
N TYR A 457 -5.14 -12.53 -12.60
CA TYR A 457 -5.56 -13.83 -12.05
C TYR A 457 -6.23 -14.74 -13.10
N ALA A 458 -6.91 -14.18 -14.11
CA ALA A 458 -7.54 -14.95 -15.19
C ALA A 458 -6.53 -15.43 -16.24
N LEU A 459 -5.50 -14.62 -16.50
CA LEU A 459 -4.55 -14.79 -17.61
C LEU A 459 -3.88 -16.18 -17.69
N PRO A 460 -3.44 -16.82 -16.58
CA PRO A 460 -2.86 -18.17 -16.68
C PRO A 460 -3.82 -19.20 -17.27
N GLY A 461 -5.11 -19.17 -16.88
CA GLY A 461 -6.15 -20.05 -17.38
C GLY A 461 -6.53 -19.76 -18.84
N GLU A 462 -6.61 -18.49 -19.21
CA GLU A 462 -6.89 -18.06 -20.58
C GLU A 462 -5.78 -18.51 -21.56
N LEU A 463 -4.51 -18.35 -21.14
CA LEU A 463 -3.35 -18.80 -21.90
C LEU A 463 -3.31 -20.32 -22.08
N ALA A 464 -3.66 -21.09 -21.04
CA ALA A 464 -3.76 -22.54 -21.13
C ALA A 464 -4.79 -22.98 -22.19
N SER A 465 -5.95 -22.28 -22.22
CA SER A 465 -7.03 -22.56 -23.19
C SER A 465 -6.63 -22.26 -24.66
N ILE A 466 -5.69 -21.32 -24.88
CA ILE A 466 -5.15 -21.06 -26.25
C ILE A 466 -4.23 -22.18 -26.67
N GLY A 467 -3.37 -22.69 -25.77
CA GLY A 467 -2.45 -23.80 -26.04
C GLY A 467 -3.18 -25.11 -26.42
N GLU A 468 -4.31 -25.39 -25.76
CA GLU A 468 -5.14 -26.57 -26.07
C GLU A 468 -5.85 -26.50 -27.43
N LYS A 469 -6.16 -25.30 -27.93
CA LYS A 469 -6.77 -25.09 -29.24
C LYS A 469 -5.75 -25.14 -30.40
N ALA A 470 -4.48 -24.98 -30.10
CA ALA A 470 -3.38 -24.97 -31.07
C ALA A 470 -2.67 -26.34 -31.20
N ALA A 471 -2.91 -27.28 -30.27
CA ALA A 471 -2.44 -28.65 -30.25
C ALA A 471 -3.48 -29.62 -30.89
#